data_2f1a1d39cf6fabea829c3d046f6ba432
#
_entry.id   2f1a1d39cf6fabea829c3d046f6ba432
#
_cell.length_a   1.000
_cell.length_b   1.000
_cell.length_c   1.000
_cell.angle_alpha   90.00
_cell.angle_beta   90.00
_cell.angle_gamma   90.00
#
_symmetry.space_group_name_H-M   'P 1'
#
loop_
_entity.id
_entity.type
_entity.pdbx_description
1 polymer ?
#
loop_
_entity_poly.entity_id
_entity_poly.type
_entity_poly.pdbx_seq_one_letter_code
_entity_poly.pdbx_strand_id
1 'polypeptide(L)'
;MGLRELFVTAPKPMADTAIDASLAPVNSIDSLGSPFFGGDQTATRAIAMGVPTIARARGIICSTTAALPLETKVKETNETVYSPRVIRQPDPRITGAEFWSWIAEDLLFRPAAYCQVMARYADTGRIQAMQRIAPERVGVFTNSIGTEIESYTVDGIPFPFEDLVVFGNGQEGLLNRAGRTIRAAHALERAALDFAVNPIPQIVLSSNGVQLPKDRVASLINAFKNKASKAVTFLNADIKMDTIGYDPKNLQLNEARQYLSLELCRAIGMPAWFASADPSSTTYSNAVNQRRDL
;
A
#
# COMPACT_ATOMS: atom_id res chain seq x y z
N MET A 1 39.29 44.35 -14.53
CA MET A 1 38.22 43.67 -13.77
C MET A 1 37.15 43.25 -14.77
N GLY A 2 37.18 41.99 -15.14
CA GLY A 2 36.36 41.51 -16.24
C GLY A 2 35.01 40.99 -15.72
N LEU A 3 33.96 41.31 -16.45
CA LEU A 3 32.57 40.91 -16.24
C LEU A 3 32.31 39.37 -16.14
N ARG A 4 33.36 38.55 -16.17
CA ARG A 4 33.28 37.10 -16.08
C ARG A 4 33.22 36.55 -14.65
N GLU A 5 33.55 37.35 -13.64
CA GLU A 5 33.51 36.90 -12.24
C GLU A 5 32.16 37.06 -11.56
N LEU A 6 31.19 37.68 -12.24
CA LEU A 6 29.86 37.94 -11.68
C LEU A 6 28.86 36.79 -11.88
N PHE A 7 29.21 35.74 -12.61
CA PHE A 7 28.26 34.64 -12.95
C PHE A 7 28.70 33.24 -12.54
N VAL A 8 29.78 33.12 -11.77
CA VAL A 8 30.16 31.83 -11.18
C VAL A 8 30.00 31.93 -9.66
N THR A 9 28.78 32.08 -9.22
CA THR A 9 28.40 31.53 -7.91
C THR A 9 28.28 30.04 -8.10
N ALA A 10 29.28 29.29 -7.62
CA ALA A 10 29.16 27.87 -7.46
C ALA A 10 27.83 27.59 -6.72
N PRO A 11 27.02 26.65 -7.17
CA PRO A 11 25.81 26.28 -6.43
C PRO A 11 26.26 25.92 -5.02
N LYS A 12 25.72 26.63 -4.04
CA LYS A 12 25.92 26.34 -2.62
C LYS A 12 25.60 24.87 -2.42
N PRO A 13 26.52 24.07 -1.87
CA PRO A 13 26.22 22.66 -1.66
C PRO A 13 24.96 22.60 -0.81
N MET A 14 23.92 21.93 -1.31
CA MET A 14 22.63 21.71 -0.62
C MET A 14 22.74 20.80 0.61
N ALA A 15 23.98 20.57 1.10
CA ALA A 15 24.27 19.72 2.24
C ALA A 15 23.91 20.34 3.61
N ASP A 16 23.56 21.62 3.67
CA ASP A 16 23.26 22.31 4.94
C ASP A 16 21.77 22.57 5.21
N THR A 17 20.89 22.19 4.31
CA THR A 17 19.50 22.00 4.70
C THR A 17 19.41 20.60 5.28
N ALA A 18 19.56 20.49 6.59
CA ALA A 18 19.04 19.32 7.31
C ALA A 18 17.61 19.11 6.80
N ILE A 19 17.43 18.09 5.97
CA ILE A 19 16.10 17.67 5.52
C ILE A 19 15.46 17.25 6.82
N ASP A 20 14.59 18.10 7.35
CA ASP A 20 13.76 17.76 8.49
C ASP A 20 13.09 16.44 8.08
N ALA A 21 13.31 15.36 8.84
CA ALA A 21 12.75 14.05 8.54
C ALA A 21 11.20 14.06 8.54
N SER A 22 10.60 15.18 9.01
CA SER A 22 9.19 15.48 8.85
C SER A 22 8.82 15.91 7.41
N LEU A 23 9.79 16.38 6.64
CA LEU A 23 9.70 16.56 5.19
C LEU A 23 10.26 15.31 4.52
N ALA A 24 9.66 14.15 4.77
CA ALA A 24 9.85 13.01 3.89
C ALA A 24 9.73 13.53 2.46
N PRO A 25 10.67 13.15 1.55
CA PRO A 25 10.63 13.63 0.17
C PRO A 25 9.22 13.39 -0.33
N VAL A 26 8.49 14.46 -0.48
CA VAL A 26 7.15 14.40 -1.01
C VAL A 26 7.39 13.85 -2.40
N ASN A 27 7.02 12.59 -2.63
CA ASN A 27 6.98 12.06 -3.98
C ASN A 27 6.11 13.04 -4.74
N SER A 28 6.72 13.97 -5.41
CA SER A 28 6.07 15.19 -5.91
C SER A 28 4.95 14.87 -6.89
N ILE A 29 5.01 13.70 -7.53
CA ILE A 29 3.92 13.17 -8.34
C ILE A 29 2.71 12.82 -7.47
N ASP A 30 2.91 12.30 -6.24
CA ASP A 30 1.83 12.07 -5.28
C ASP A 30 1.29 13.36 -4.68
N SER A 31 2.11 14.42 -4.59
CA SER A 31 1.71 15.72 -4.03
C SER A 31 1.02 16.64 -5.03
N LEU A 32 1.30 16.48 -6.33
CA LEU A 32 0.60 17.24 -7.39
C LEU A 32 -0.90 16.93 -7.47
N GLY A 33 -1.33 15.78 -6.97
CA GLY A 33 -2.73 15.36 -6.97
C GLY A 33 -3.57 15.91 -5.84
N SER A 34 -3.00 16.42 -4.74
CA SER A 34 -3.81 16.74 -3.56
C SER A 34 -3.27 17.81 -2.61
N PRO A 35 -3.17 19.08 -3.03
CA PRO A 35 -2.88 20.15 -2.08
C PRO A 35 -4.00 20.39 -1.06
N PHE A 36 -5.19 19.82 -1.29
CA PHE A 36 -6.38 19.98 -0.43
C PHE A 36 -6.63 18.81 0.54
N PHE A 37 -5.97 17.66 0.36
CA PHE A 37 -6.17 16.51 1.23
C PHE A 37 -4.88 16.29 2.03
N GLY A 38 -4.90 16.72 3.28
CA GLY A 38 -3.75 16.64 4.18
C GLY A 38 -3.07 15.28 4.18
N GLY A 39 -1.75 15.26 4.35
CA GLY A 39 -0.87 14.09 4.27
C GLY A 39 -1.19 12.86 5.16
N ASP A 40 -2.29 12.93 5.89
CA ASP A 40 -2.80 11.85 6.74
C ASP A 40 -3.63 10.80 5.97
N GLN A 41 -3.70 10.88 4.63
CA GLN A 41 -4.53 9.97 3.83
C GLN A 41 -3.74 8.83 3.15
N THR A 42 -2.45 8.94 3.02
CA THR A 42 -1.61 7.93 2.39
C THR A 42 -1.49 6.67 3.25
N ALA A 43 -1.72 5.51 2.67
CA ALA A 43 -1.50 4.23 3.33
C ALA A 43 -0.06 3.74 3.08
N THR A 44 0.47 2.94 4.00
CA THR A 44 1.74 2.23 3.76
C THR A 44 1.50 0.90 3.07
N ARG A 45 2.52 0.39 2.35
CA ARG A 45 2.48 -0.95 1.75
C ARG A 45 2.13 -2.04 2.78
N ALA A 46 2.68 -1.95 3.98
CA ALA A 46 2.41 -2.92 5.04
C ALA A 46 0.93 -2.95 5.44
N ILE A 47 0.31 -1.77 5.62
CA ILE A 47 -1.12 -1.65 5.91
C ILE A 47 -1.95 -2.18 4.74
N ALA A 48 -1.60 -1.83 3.50
CA ALA A 48 -2.31 -2.27 2.31
C ALA A 48 -2.28 -3.80 2.16
N MET A 49 -1.11 -4.42 2.33
CA MET A 49 -0.96 -5.89 2.27
C MET A 49 -1.65 -6.63 3.43
N GLY A 50 -1.94 -5.95 4.53
CA GLY A 50 -2.76 -6.47 5.61
C GLY A 50 -4.25 -6.60 5.24
N VAL A 51 -4.69 -6.01 4.13
CA VAL A 51 -6.07 -6.11 3.64
C VAL A 51 -6.17 -7.23 2.60
N PRO A 52 -6.94 -8.31 2.85
CA PRO A 52 -6.98 -9.49 1.98
C PRO A 52 -7.34 -9.19 0.52
N THR A 53 -8.25 -8.26 0.29
CA THR A 53 -8.67 -7.84 -1.06
C THR A 53 -7.49 -7.27 -1.87
N ILE A 54 -6.66 -6.43 -1.25
CA ILE A 54 -5.49 -5.83 -1.89
C ILE A 54 -4.40 -6.88 -2.12
N ALA A 55 -4.16 -7.73 -1.12
CA ALA A 55 -3.18 -8.81 -1.25
C ALA A 55 -3.53 -9.75 -2.41
N ARG A 56 -4.82 -10.09 -2.56
CA ARG A 56 -5.30 -10.88 -3.69
C ARG A 56 -5.16 -10.15 -5.02
N ALA A 57 -5.57 -8.90 -5.09
CA ALA A 57 -5.46 -8.08 -6.31
C ALA A 57 -3.99 -7.94 -6.76
N ARG A 58 -3.09 -7.63 -5.82
CA ARG A 58 -1.65 -7.60 -6.07
C ARG A 58 -1.16 -8.94 -6.62
N GLY A 59 -1.55 -10.06 -6.00
CA GLY A 59 -1.19 -11.40 -6.47
C GLY A 59 -1.60 -11.64 -7.92
N ILE A 60 -2.84 -11.31 -8.27
CA ILE A 60 -3.36 -11.50 -9.63
C ILE A 60 -2.64 -10.59 -10.63
N ILE A 61 -2.59 -9.28 -10.37
CA ILE A 61 -2.01 -8.29 -11.29
C ILE A 61 -0.53 -8.58 -11.52
N CYS A 62 0.25 -8.77 -10.45
CA CYS A 62 1.69 -9.00 -10.57
C CYS A 62 2.02 -10.34 -11.24
N SER A 63 1.28 -11.42 -10.91
CA SER A 63 1.51 -12.71 -11.54
C SER A 63 1.10 -12.74 -13.01
N THR A 64 0.00 -12.08 -13.37
CA THR A 64 -0.44 -11.97 -14.76
C THR A 64 0.56 -11.16 -15.56
N THR A 65 0.99 -9.99 -15.06
CA THR A 65 2.02 -9.16 -15.73
C THR A 65 3.34 -9.93 -15.91
N ALA A 66 3.78 -10.67 -14.90
CA ALA A 66 5.00 -11.47 -14.96
C ALA A 66 4.92 -12.63 -15.96
N ALA A 67 3.72 -13.15 -16.23
CA ALA A 67 3.48 -14.24 -17.16
C ALA A 67 3.34 -13.77 -18.63
N LEU A 68 3.08 -12.47 -18.86
CA LEU A 68 2.95 -11.93 -20.21
C LEU A 68 4.30 -11.90 -20.92
N PRO A 69 4.39 -12.44 -22.14
CA PRO A 69 5.62 -12.34 -22.92
C PRO A 69 5.81 -10.91 -23.42
N LEU A 70 6.95 -10.30 -23.09
CA LEU A 70 7.35 -9.02 -23.63
C LEU A 70 8.08 -9.22 -24.96
N GLU A 71 7.50 -8.71 -26.04
CA GLU A 71 8.05 -8.79 -27.38
C GLU A 71 8.58 -7.43 -27.84
N THR A 72 9.66 -7.45 -28.60
CA THR A 72 10.18 -6.27 -29.27
C THR A 72 9.75 -6.31 -30.72
N LYS A 73 9.15 -5.21 -31.21
CA LYS A 73 8.71 -5.07 -32.61
C LYS A 73 9.40 -3.91 -33.29
N VAL A 74 9.67 -4.06 -34.57
CA VAL A 74 10.13 -2.96 -35.42
C VAL A 74 8.95 -2.01 -35.65
N LYS A 75 9.16 -0.72 -35.38
CA LYS A 75 8.09 0.28 -35.44
C LYS A 75 7.43 0.40 -36.81
N GLU A 76 8.22 0.24 -37.88
CA GLU A 76 7.79 0.44 -39.29
C GLU A 76 7.07 -0.79 -39.86
N THR A 77 7.60 -1.98 -39.60
CA THR A 77 7.08 -3.23 -40.23
C THR A 77 6.19 -4.02 -39.28
N ASN A 78 6.14 -3.67 -37.99
CA ASN A 78 5.48 -4.41 -36.90
C ASN A 78 5.96 -5.88 -36.78
N GLU A 79 7.11 -6.20 -37.36
CA GLU A 79 7.72 -7.53 -37.27
C GLU A 79 8.32 -7.74 -35.88
N THR A 80 8.08 -8.92 -35.30
CA THR A 80 8.67 -9.30 -34.02
C THR A 80 10.15 -9.62 -34.24
N VAL A 81 11.00 -8.94 -33.49
CA VAL A 81 12.44 -9.19 -33.47
C VAL A 81 12.86 -9.79 -32.14
N TYR A 82 14.05 -10.38 -32.12
CA TYR A 82 14.60 -10.95 -30.91
C TYR A 82 14.70 -9.88 -29.80
N SER A 83 14.02 -10.11 -28.69
CA SER A 83 13.99 -9.14 -27.58
C SER A 83 15.35 -9.02 -26.90
N PRO A 84 15.85 -7.79 -26.67
CA PRO A 84 17.10 -7.57 -25.98
C PRO A 84 17.12 -8.22 -24.59
N ARG A 85 18.32 -8.51 -24.08
CA ARG A 85 18.48 -9.10 -22.75
C ARG A 85 17.80 -8.26 -21.65
N VAL A 86 17.90 -6.93 -21.74
CA VAL A 86 17.28 -6.00 -20.77
C VAL A 86 15.76 -6.14 -20.65
N ILE A 87 15.08 -6.69 -21.65
CA ILE A 87 13.63 -6.96 -21.59
C ILE A 87 13.36 -8.35 -21.02
N ARG A 88 14.15 -9.35 -21.44
CA ARG A 88 13.94 -10.74 -21.01
C ARG A 88 14.44 -11.03 -19.60
N GLN A 89 15.56 -10.45 -19.22
CA GLN A 89 16.20 -10.57 -17.92
C GLN A 89 16.93 -9.28 -17.58
N PRO A 90 16.20 -8.26 -17.10
CA PRO A 90 16.79 -6.96 -16.78
C PRO A 90 17.87 -7.02 -15.69
N ASP A 91 17.60 -7.76 -14.62
CA ASP A 91 18.55 -8.01 -13.54
C ASP A 91 19.13 -9.42 -13.68
N PRO A 92 20.47 -9.58 -13.83
CA PRO A 92 21.09 -10.89 -13.96
C PRO A 92 20.93 -11.81 -12.74
N ARG A 93 20.59 -11.26 -11.56
CA ARG A 93 20.52 -11.99 -10.28
C ARG A 93 19.17 -12.64 -10.05
N ILE A 94 18.10 -12.17 -10.73
CA ILE A 94 16.73 -12.65 -10.58
C ILE A 94 16.13 -13.00 -11.94
N THR A 95 15.04 -13.74 -11.93
CA THR A 95 14.33 -14.06 -13.17
C THR A 95 13.63 -12.84 -13.76
N GLY A 96 13.45 -12.81 -15.10
CA GLY A 96 12.70 -11.72 -15.73
C GLY A 96 11.27 -11.60 -15.19
N ALA A 97 10.61 -12.72 -14.96
CA ALA A 97 9.26 -12.75 -14.38
C ALA A 97 9.21 -12.12 -12.98
N GLU A 98 10.18 -12.42 -12.13
CA GLU A 98 10.29 -11.82 -10.81
C GLU A 98 10.52 -10.31 -10.88
N PHE A 99 11.44 -9.88 -11.76
CA PHE A 99 11.70 -8.46 -11.98
C PHE A 99 10.42 -7.71 -12.40
N TRP A 100 9.73 -8.20 -13.41
CA TRP A 100 8.52 -7.54 -13.92
C TRP A 100 7.35 -7.59 -12.93
N SER A 101 7.28 -8.64 -12.09
CA SER A 101 6.33 -8.71 -10.97
C SER A 101 6.57 -7.57 -9.96
N TRP A 102 7.83 -7.28 -9.63
CA TRP A 102 8.17 -6.17 -8.74
C TRP A 102 7.86 -4.80 -9.36
N ILE A 103 8.15 -4.61 -10.65
CA ILE A 103 7.80 -3.36 -11.34
C ILE A 103 6.29 -3.17 -11.39
N ALA A 104 5.52 -4.23 -11.64
CA ALA A 104 4.06 -4.18 -11.62
C ALA A 104 3.50 -3.82 -10.23
N GLU A 105 4.11 -4.34 -9.15
CA GLU A 105 3.75 -3.97 -7.80
C GLU A 105 4.02 -2.49 -7.52
N ASP A 106 5.18 -1.99 -7.92
CA ASP A 106 5.54 -0.58 -7.73
C ASP A 106 4.55 0.33 -8.46
N LEU A 107 4.20 0.00 -9.71
CA LEU A 107 3.23 0.76 -10.51
C LEU A 107 1.80 0.66 -9.98
N LEU A 108 1.45 -0.43 -9.30
CA LEU A 108 0.15 -0.55 -8.63
C LEU A 108 0.07 0.37 -7.42
N PHE A 109 1.09 0.36 -6.59
CA PHE A 109 1.07 1.06 -5.31
C PHE A 109 1.54 2.51 -5.39
N ARG A 110 2.43 2.83 -6.35
CA ARG A 110 3.08 4.11 -6.53
C ARG A 110 2.88 4.63 -7.96
N PRO A 111 3.06 5.93 -8.20
CA PRO A 111 2.91 6.51 -9.54
C PRO A 111 4.01 6.12 -10.51
N ALA A 112 5.16 5.69 -9.98
CA ALA A 112 6.31 5.28 -10.79
C ALA A 112 7.11 4.16 -10.12
N ALA A 113 7.76 3.36 -10.97
CA ALA A 113 8.77 2.40 -10.58
C ALA A 113 10.15 2.87 -11.07
N TYR A 114 11.19 2.59 -10.31
CA TYR A 114 12.54 3.10 -10.52
C TYR A 114 13.54 1.98 -10.65
N CYS A 115 14.45 2.11 -11.62
CA CYS A 115 15.53 1.18 -11.81
C CYS A 115 16.86 1.91 -12.01
N GLN A 116 17.91 1.40 -11.38
CA GLN A 116 19.29 1.82 -11.62
C GLN A 116 19.87 1.07 -12.79
N VAL A 117 20.55 1.77 -13.69
CA VAL A 117 21.35 1.16 -14.75
C VAL A 117 22.61 0.57 -14.15
N MET A 118 22.80 -0.75 -14.30
CA MET A 118 23.96 -1.48 -13.77
C MET A 118 25.06 -1.66 -14.81
N ALA A 119 24.69 -1.79 -16.06
CA ALA A 119 25.64 -1.98 -17.16
C ALA A 119 25.06 -1.46 -18.47
N ARG A 120 25.95 -0.97 -19.32
CA ARG A 120 25.67 -0.57 -20.70
C ARG A 120 26.57 -1.33 -21.67
N TYR A 121 26.08 -1.52 -22.89
CA TYR A 121 26.91 -2.06 -23.98
C TYR A 121 27.96 -1.01 -24.38
N ALA A 122 29.22 -1.41 -24.47
CA ALA A 122 30.32 -0.52 -24.77
C ALA A 122 30.27 0.07 -26.19
N ASP A 123 29.67 -0.66 -27.13
CA ASP A 123 29.57 -0.28 -28.53
C ASP A 123 28.41 0.67 -28.82
N THR A 124 27.28 0.49 -28.15
CA THR A 124 26.03 1.23 -28.44
C THR A 124 25.57 2.16 -27.33
N GLY A 125 26.15 2.06 -26.14
CA GLY A 125 25.71 2.79 -24.95
C GLY A 125 24.32 2.39 -24.42
N ARG A 126 23.67 1.40 -25.08
CA ARG A 126 22.35 0.92 -24.67
C ARG A 126 22.41 0.19 -23.34
N ILE A 127 21.32 0.23 -22.59
CA ILE A 127 21.21 -0.45 -21.30
C ILE A 127 21.30 -1.97 -21.51
N GLN A 128 22.22 -2.60 -20.82
CA GLN A 128 22.43 -4.04 -20.82
C GLN A 128 21.76 -4.71 -19.61
N ALA A 129 21.87 -4.07 -18.45
CA ALA A 129 21.29 -4.56 -17.20
C ALA A 129 20.82 -3.41 -16.33
N MET A 130 19.73 -3.61 -15.62
CA MET A 130 19.19 -2.67 -14.67
C MET A 130 18.68 -3.39 -13.42
N GLN A 131 18.72 -2.70 -12.29
CA GLN A 131 18.26 -3.19 -10.99
C GLN A 131 17.14 -2.31 -10.46
N ARG A 132 16.09 -2.92 -9.91
CA ARG A 132 15.01 -2.19 -9.26
C ARG A 132 15.51 -1.44 -8.01
N ILE A 133 15.07 -0.21 -7.85
CA ILE A 133 15.19 0.57 -6.63
C ILE A 133 13.81 0.64 -6.00
N ALA A 134 13.71 0.36 -4.70
CA ALA A 134 12.43 0.51 -3.99
C ALA A 134 11.96 1.97 -4.05
N PRO A 135 10.73 2.27 -4.45
CA PRO A 135 10.25 3.65 -4.62
C PRO A 135 10.35 4.50 -3.35
N GLU A 136 10.29 3.88 -2.17
CA GLU A 136 10.44 4.58 -0.89
C GLU A 136 11.83 5.19 -0.67
N ARG A 137 12.84 4.70 -1.40
CA ARG A 137 14.22 5.20 -1.34
C ARG A 137 14.49 6.34 -2.30
N VAL A 138 13.56 6.58 -3.24
CA VAL A 138 13.73 7.57 -4.32
C VAL A 138 13.02 8.86 -3.95
N GLY A 139 13.78 9.94 -3.84
CA GLY A 139 13.26 11.30 -3.73
C GLY A 139 13.19 11.94 -5.11
N VAL A 140 12.11 12.65 -5.38
CA VAL A 140 11.90 13.40 -6.63
C VAL A 140 11.76 14.86 -6.28
N PHE A 141 12.61 15.71 -6.86
CA PHE A 141 12.58 17.15 -6.67
C PHE A 141 12.12 17.82 -7.96
N THR A 142 11.14 18.69 -7.81
CA THR A 142 10.58 19.45 -8.92
C THR A 142 10.92 20.92 -8.80
N ASN A 143 10.80 21.64 -9.91
CA ASN A 143 10.91 23.09 -9.93
C ASN A 143 9.83 23.72 -9.02
N SER A 144 9.95 25.01 -8.74
CA SER A 144 9.04 25.78 -7.86
C SER A 144 7.58 25.74 -8.29
N ILE A 145 7.30 25.43 -9.55
CA ILE A 145 5.95 25.33 -10.13
C ILE A 145 5.44 23.86 -10.12
N GLY A 146 6.34 22.89 -9.90
CA GLY A 146 6.00 21.46 -9.87
C GLY A 146 5.79 20.81 -11.25
N THR A 147 6.21 21.48 -12.33
CA THR A 147 5.98 21.00 -13.71
C THR A 147 7.11 20.14 -14.25
N GLU A 148 8.35 20.37 -13.77
CA GLU A 148 9.53 19.68 -14.27
C GLU A 148 10.32 19.08 -13.12
N ILE A 149 10.86 17.88 -13.35
CA ILE A 149 11.71 17.20 -12.37
C ILE A 149 13.14 17.75 -12.52
N GLU A 150 13.64 18.36 -11.47
CA GLU A 150 15.01 18.93 -11.44
C GLU A 150 16.05 17.90 -11.05
N SER A 151 15.73 17.01 -10.11
CA SER A 151 16.68 16.00 -9.66
C SER A 151 15.99 14.80 -9.02
N TYR A 152 16.71 13.68 -9.02
CA TYR A 152 16.38 12.51 -8.25
C TYR A 152 17.42 12.30 -7.15
N THR A 153 16.98 11.74 -6.02
CA THR A 153 17.88 11.27 -4.98
C THR A 153 17.54 9.82 -4.63
N VAL A 154 18.57 9.05 -4.26
CA VAL A 154 18.39 7.70 -3.71
C VAL A 154 19.00 7.71 -2.31
N ASP A 155 18.21 7.41 -1.29
CA ASP A 155 18.58 7.53 0.12
C ASP A 155 19.12 8.93 0.49
N GLY A 156 18.58 9.98 -0.12
CA GLY A 156 19.01 11.35 0.08
C GLY A 156 20.28 11.79 -0.69
N ILE A 157 20.91 10.89 -1.44
CA ILE A 157 22.09 11.17 -2.26
C ILE A 157 21.62 11.49 -3.70
N PRO A 158 22.08 12.62 -4.29
CA PRO A 158 21.75 12.94 -5.68
C PRO A 158 22.11 11.82 -6.64
N PHE A 159 21.19 11.49 -7.54
CA PHE A 159 21.34 10.39 -8.47
C PHE A 159 21.28 10.89 -9.92
N PRO A 160 22.23 10.48 -10.81
CA PRO A 160 22.26 10.94 -12.19
C PRO A 160 21.05 10.47 -12.98
N PHE A 161 20.46 11.35 -13.78
CA PHE A 161 19.35 11.01 -14.69
C PHE A 161 19.70 9.89 -15.66
N GLU A 162 20.95 9.88 -16.14
CA GLU A 162 21.44 8.91 -17.11
C GLU A 162 21.40 7.47 -16.59
N ASP A 163 21.58 7.30 -15.27
CA ASP A 163 21.63 5.99 -14.62
C ASP A 163 20.30 5.59 -13.99
N LEU A 164 19.27 6.41 -14.15
CA LEU A 164 17.93 6.12 -13.65
C LEU A 164 16.96 5.85 -14.79
N VAL A 165 16.30 4.69 -14.73
CA VAL A 165 15.17 4.35 -15.60
C VAL A 165 13.89 4.48 -14.79
N VAL A 166 12.97 5.30 -15.28
CA VAL A 166 11.69 5.57 -14.63
C VAL A 166 10.57 4.98 -15.48
N PHE A 167 9.79 4.11 -14.89
CA PHE A 167 8.54 3.60 -15.45
C PHE A 167 7.39 4.36 -14.80
N GLY A 168 6.76 5.25 -15.54
CA GLY A 168 5.56 5.99 -15.08
C GLY A 168 4.31 5.45 -15.77
N ASN A 169 3.21 5.34 -15.03
CA ASN A 169 1.93 4.95 -15.60
C ASN A 169 0.97 6.13 -15.80
N GLY A 170 1.39 7.35 -15.45
CA GLY A 170 0.57 8.57 -15.53
C GLY A 170 -0.61 8.60 -14.56
N GLN A 171 -0.67 7.67 -13.62
CA GLN A 171 -1.72 7.57 -12.60
C GLN A 171 -1.14 7.77 -11.22
N GLU A 172 -1.99 8.24 -10.31
CA GLU A 172 -1.67 8.29 -8.89
C GLU A 172 -1.63 6.86 -8.31
N GLY A 173 -0.64 6.59 -7.45
CA GLY A 173 -0.48 5.28 -6.82
C GLY A 173 -1.68 4.91 -5.93
N LEU A 174 -2.00 3.62 -5.84
CA LEU A 174 -3.13 3.11 -5.05
C LEU A 174 -3.03 3.50 -3.57
N LEU A 175 -1.82 3.54 -3.01
CA LEU A 175 -1.60 3.88 -1.59
C LEU A 175 -2.06 5.30 -1.26
N ASN A 176 -1.99 6.22 -2.20
CA ASN A 176 -2.47 7.58 -2.05
C ASN A 176 -3.95 7.67 -2.46
N ARG A 177 -4.30 7.27 -3.68
CA ARG A 177 -5.66 7.35 -4.22
C ARG A 177 -6.72 6.66 -3.36
N ALA A 178 -6.41 5.47 -2.81
CA ALA A 178 -7.30 4.69 -1.96
C ALA A 178 -6.85 4.64 -0.49
N GLY A 179 -5.90 5.46 -0.08
CA GLY A 179 -5.27 5.38 1.24
C GLY A 179 -6.26 5.42 2.39
N ARG A 180 -7.28 6.27 2.31
CA ARG A 180 -8.37 6.35 3.29
C ARG A 180 -9.15 5.04 3.39
N THR A 181 -9.56 4.48 2.25
CA THR A 181 -10.33 3.22 2.19
C THR A 181 -9.50 2.04 2.68
N ILE A 182 -8.20 2.02 2.35
CA ILE A 182 -7.25 0.99 2.83
C ILE A 182 -7.15 1.02 4.36
N ARG A 183 -6.99 2.20 4.94
CA ARG A 183 -6.90 2.34 6.41
C ARG A 183 -8.22 1.97 7.09
N ALA A 184 -9.35 2.34 6.51
CA ALA A 184 -10.67 1.96 7.02
C ALA A 184 -10.85 0.43 6.99
N ALA A 185 -10.48 -0.23 5.89
CA ALA A 185 -10.54 -1.69 5.77
C ALA A 185 -9.61 -2.37 6.77
N HIS A 186 -8.36 -1.90 6.91
CA HIS A 186 -7.42 -2.44 7.89
C HIS A 186 -7.91 -2.25 9.34
N ALA A 187 -8.49 -1.11 9.67
CA ALA A 187 -9.07 -0.87 11.00
C ALA A 187 -10.25 -1.80 11.27
N LEU A 188 -11.09 -2.06 10.27
CA LEU A 188 -12.22 -2.97 10.38
C LEU A 188 -11.77 -4.43 10.56
N GLU A 189 -10.72 -4.87 9.84
CA GLU A 189 -10.11 -6.19 10.03
C GLU A 189 -9.56 -6.34 11.46
N ARG A 190 -8.90 -5.31 11.96
CA ARG A 190 -8.40 -5.29 13.33
C ARG A 190 -9.53 -5.34 14.36
N ALA A 191 -10.60 -4.56 14.19
CA ALA A 191 -11.77 -4.61 15.05
C ALA A 191 -12.43 -6.00 15.05
N ALA A 192 -12.53 -6.64 13.88
CA ALA A 192 -13.04 -8.01 13.77
C ALA A 192 -12.15 -9.03 14.50
N LEU A 193 -10.84 -8.88 14.43
CA LEU A 193 -9.88 -9.70 15.17
C LEU A 193 -10.03 -9.51 16.69
N ASP A 194 -10.09 -8.26 17.15
CA ASP A 194 -10.28 -7.93 18.57
C ASP A 194 -11.58 -8.52 19.11
N PHE A 195 -12.64 -8.50 18.30
CA PHE A 195 -13.92 -9.16 18.63
C PHE A 195 -13.78 -10.68 18.70
N ALA A 196 -13.02 -11.28 17.80
CA ALA A 196 -12.81 -12.74 17.79
C ALA A 196 -11.96 -13.21 18.98
N VAL A 197 -10.97 -12.40 19.38
CA VAL A 197 -10.09 -12.70 20.54
C VAL A 197 -10.82 -12.49 21.87
N ASN A 198 -11.66 -11.46 21.96
CA ASN A 198 -12.42 -11.11 23.15
C ASN A 198 -13.94 -11.19 22.89
N PRO A 199 -14.49 -12.40 22.67
CA PRO A 199 -15.92 -12.57 22.37
C PRO A 199 -16.84 -12.29 23.56
N ILE A 200 -16.27 -12.07 24.76
CA ILE A 200 -17.04 -11.86 25.96
C ILE A 200 -17.58 -10.43 25.95
N PRO A 201 -18.90 -10.22 26.00
CA PRO A 201 -19.47 -8.91 26.14
C PRO A 201 -18.90 -8.24 27.40
N GLN A 202 -18.60 -6.93 27.34
CA GLN A 202 -18.15 -6.20 28.51
C GLN A 202 -19.22 -6.30 29.60
N ILE A 203 -18.90 -6.98 30.68
CA ILE A 203 -19.78 -7.19 31.80
C ILE A 203 -19.62 -6.02 32.74
N VAL A 204 -20.70 -5.30 32.98
CA VAL A 204 -20.74 -4.25 33.98
C VAL A 204 -21.38 -4.83 35.22
N LEU A 205 -20.60 -4.84 36.33
CA LEU A 205 -21.09 -5.16 37.65
C LEU A 205 -21.53 -3.86 38.31
N SER A 206 -22.83 -3.64 38.48
CA SER A 206 -23.38 -2.50 39.17
C SER A 206 -23.86 -2.91 40.57
N SER A 207 -23.60 -2.05 41.54
CA SER A 207 -24.12 -2.23 42.90
C SER A 207 -25.54 -1.66 43.02
N ASN A 208 -26.45 -2.42 43.61
CA ASN A 208 -27.84 -2.05 43.76
C ASN A 208 -28.01 -1.18 45.03
N GLY A 209 -27.44 0.05 45.06
CA GLY A 209 -27.66 1.06 46.07
C GLY A 209 -26.69 1.10 47.26
N VAL A 210 -25.72 0.22 47.37
CA VAL A 210 -24.70 0.21 48.43
C VAL A 210 -23.34 0.57 47.85
N GLN A 211 -22.67 1.60 48.39
CA GLN A 211 -21.29 1.91 48.04
C GLN A 211 -20.37 0.83 48.60
N LEU A 212 -19.76 0.05 47.70
CA LEU A 212 -18.79 -0.97 48.07
C LEU A 212 -17.40 -0.33 48.29
N PRO A 213 -16.65 -0.73 49.34
CA PRO A 213 -15.26 -0.32 49.55
C PRO A 213 -14.40 -0.70 48.35
N LYS A 214 -13.40 0.17 48.02
CA LYS A 214 -12.52 -0.02 46.84
C LYS A 214 -11.82 -1.38 46.82
N ASP A 215 -11.40 -1.90 47.97
CA ASP A 215 -10.75 -3.18 48.10
C ASP A 215 -11.65 -4.37 47.77
N ARG A 216 -12.94 -4.25 48.07
CA ARG A 216 -13.95 -5.24 47.73
C ARG A 216 -14.29 -5.24 46.24
N VAL A 217 -14.30 -4.06 45.62
CA VAL A 217 -14.45 -3.93 44.15
C VAL A 217 -13.25 -4.57 43.42
N ALA A 218 -12.04 -4.30 43.87
CA ALA A 218 -10.82 -4.87 43.27
C ALA A 218 -10.80 -6.40 43.39
N SER A 219 -11.18 -6.94 44.60
CA SER A 219 -11.24 -8.40 44.79
C SER A 219 -12.33 -9.08 43.96
N LEU A 220 -13.49 -8.42 43.76
CA LEU A 220 -14.56 -8.92 42.88
C LEU A 220 -14.12 -8.94 41.39
N ILE A 221 -13.49 -7.85 40.92
CA ILE A 221 -12.97 -7.78 39.55
C ILE A 221 -11.91 -8.89 39.31
N ASN A 222 -11.00 -9.07 40.26
CA ASN A 222 -9.98 -10.12 40.17
C ASN A 222 -10.58 -11.53 40.22
N ALA A 223 -11.56 -11.76 41.11
CA ALA A 223 -12.27 -13.05 41.16
C ALA A 223 -13.03 -13.35 39.86
N PHE A 224 -13.60 -12.31 39.25
CA PHE A 224 -14.29 -12.46 37.96
C PHE A 224 -13.35 -12.73 36.81
N LYS A 225 -12.22 -11.99 36.72
CA LYS A 225 -11.18 -12.22 35.72
C LYS A 225 -10.58 -13.62 35.80
N ASN A 226 -10.35 -14.10 37.04
CA ASN A 226 -9.75 -15.42 37.26
C ASN A 226 -10.74 -16.59 37.04
N LYS A 227 -12.07 -16.32 37.08
CA LYS A 227 -13.13 -17.34 36.90
C LYS A 227 -13.73 -17.37 35.49
N ALA A 228 -13.34 -16.48 34.59
CA ALA A 228 -13.89 -16.39 33.21
C ALA A 228 -13.78 -17.68 32.41
N SER A 229 -13.05 -18.67 32.90
CA SER A 229 -12.90 -20.00 32.26
C SER A 229 -13.89 -21.07 32.81
N LYS A 230 -14.74 -20.77 33.81
CA LYS A 230 -15.69 -21.75 34.39
C LYS A 230 -17.09 -21.17 34.46
N ALA A 231 -18.03 -21.88 33.90
CA ALA A 231 -19.38 -21.48 33.50
C ALA A 231 -20.39 -21.06 34.58
N VAL A 232 -20.05 -20.99 35.88
CA VAL A 232 -21.00 -20.65 36.95
C VAL A 232 -20.39 -19.67 37.95
N THR A 233 -21.00 -18.47 38.09
CA THR A 233 -20.61 -17.48 39.09
C THR A 233 -21.84 -17.18 39.94
N PHE A 234 -21.69 -17.29 41.29
CA PHE A 234 -22.70 -16.86 42.23
C PHE A 234 -22.56 -15.36 42.45
N LEU A 235 -23.64 -14.61 42.23
CA LEU A 235 -23.75 -13.19 42.49
C LEU A 235 -24.66 -12.99 43.71
N ASN A 236 -24.25 -12.11 44.63
CA ASN A 236 -25.07 -11.71 45.76
C ASN A 236 -26.18 -10.78 45.28
N ALA A 237 -27.31 -10.72 46.00
CA ALA A 237 -28.48 -9.90 45.67
C ALA A 237 -28.19 -8.39 45.50
N ASP A 238 -27.05 -7.93 46.04
CA ASP A 238 -26.63 -6.52 45.97
C ASP A 238 -25.87 -6.17 44.67
N ILE A 239 -25.59 -7.14 43.80
CA ILE A 239 -24.82 -6.92 42.58
C ILE A 239 -25.65 -7.30 41.37
N LYS A 240 -25.95 -6.30 40.55
CA LYS A 240 -26.60 -6.52 39.26
C LYS A 240 -25.52 -6.67 38.16
N MET A 241 -25.64 -7.70 37.35
CA MET A 241 -24.80 -7.94 36.22
C MET A 241 -25.54 -7.51 34.95
N ASP A 242 -25.10 -6.44 34.36
CA ASP A 242 -25.57 -6.03 33.04
C ASP A 242 -24.50 -6.35 31.99
N THR A 243 -24.90 -7.05 30.94
CA THR A 243 -24.01 -7.29 29.80
C THR A 243 -24.20 -6.18 28.79
N ILE A 244 -23.21 -5.31 28.67
CA ILE A 244 -23.16 -4.34 27.60
C ILE A 244 -22.45 -5.03 26.43
N GLY A 245 -23.13 -5.99 25.83
CA GLY A 245 -22.61 -6.67 24.65
C GLY A 245 -23.13 -6.01 23.39
N TYR A 246 -22.22 -5.54 22.54
CA TYR A 246 -22.59 -5.28 21.17
C TYR A 246 -22.68 -6.62 20.46
N ASP A 247 -23.88 -7.01 20.00
CA ASP A 247 -24.04 -8.15 19.11
C ASP A 247 -23.27 -7.85 17.82
N PRO A 248 -22.34 -8.73 17.38
CA PRO A 248 -21.63 -8.59 16.11
C PRO A 248 -22.55 -8.37 14.91
N LYS A 249 -23.77 -8.91 14.98
CA LYS A 249 -24.83 -8.72 14.00
C LYS A 249 -25.35 -7.28 13.98
N ASN A 250 -25.43 -6.62 15.14
CA ASN A 250 -25.84 -5.22 15.23
C ASN A 250 -24.76 -4.27 14.74
N LEU A 251 -23.49 -4.66 14.74
CA LEU A 251 -22.39 -3.87 14.19
C LEU A 251 -22.27 -3.98 12.67
N GLN A 252 -23.01 -4.87 12.02
CA GLN A 252 -22.96 -5.11 10.56
C GLN A 252 -21.53 -5.22 10.01
N LEU A 253 -20.61 -5.79 10.81
CA LEU A 253 -19.19 -5.86 10.46
C LEU A 253 -18.95 -6.59 9.13
N ASN A 254 -19.72 -7.65 8.87
CA ASN A 254 -19.60 -8.42 7.64
C ASN A 254 -20.04 -7.60 6.41
N GLU A 255 -21.13 -6.85 6.54
CA GLU A 255 -21.62 -5.98 5.47
C GLU A 255 -20.63 -4.82 5.19
N ALA A 256 -20.08 -4.23 6.26
CA ALA A 256 -19.07 -3.19 6.14
C ALA A 256 -17.78 -3.71 5.48
N ARG A 257 -17.31 -4.93 5.84
CA ARG A 257 -16.15 -5.59 5.19
C ARG A 257 -16.42 -5.86 3.72
N GLN A 258 -17.58 -6.34 3.38
CA GLN A 258 -17.99 -6.59 2.00
C GLN A 258 -18.03 -5.29 1.20
N TYR A 259 -18.64 -4.24 1.73
CA TYR A 259 -18.69 -2.93 1.10
C TYR A 259 -17.30 -2.35 0.85
N LEU A 260 -16.40 -2.36 1.85
CA LEU A 260 -15.04 -1.90 1.69
C LEU A 260 -14.24 -2.72 0.68
N SER A 261 -14.46 -4.04 0.61
CA SER A 261 -13.85 -4.89 -0.42
C SER A 261 -14.28 -4.50 -1.82
N LEU A 262 -15.57 -4.18 -2.03
CA LEU A 262 -16.08 -3.66 -3.30
C LEU A 262 -15.48 -2.29 -3.66
N GLU A 263 -15.38 -1.38 -2.70
CA GLU A 263 -14.75 -0.08 -2.91
C GLU A 263 -13.27 -0.18 -3.28
N LEU A 264 -12.55 -1.12 -2.66
CA LEU A 264 -11.15 -1.40 -3.01
C LEU A 264 -11.03 -1.98 -4.42
N CYS A 265 -11.92 -2.88 -4.82
CA CYS A 265 -11.95 -3.39 -6.20
C CYS A 265 -12.18 -2.27 -7.22
N ARG A 266 -13.08 -1.31 -6.93
CA ARG A 266 -13.30 -0.13 -7.76
C ARG A 266 -12.07 0.76 -7.84
N ALA A 267 -11.39 0.99 -6.70
CA ALA A 267 -10.17 1.79 -6.66
C ALA A 267 -9.01 1.15 -7.44
N ILE A 268 -8.91 -0.17 -7.44
CA ILE A 268 -7.90 -0.93 -8.19
C ILE A 268 -8.24 -0.99 -9.68
N GLY A 269 -9.52 -0.90 -10.03
CA GLY A 269 -10.02 -1.14 -11.39
C GLY A 269 -10.20 -2.63 -11.71
N MET A 270 -10.34 -3.47 -10.68
CA MET A 270 -10.51 -4.91 -10.82
C MET A 270 -11.97 -5.32 -10.58
N PRO A 271 -12.56 -6.21 -11.42
CA PRO A 271 -13.87 -6.75 -11.16
C PRO A 271 -13.98 -7.44 -9.79
N ALA A 272 -15.07 -7.17 -9.07
CA ALA A 272 -15.24 -7.60 -7.67
C ALA A 272 -15.21 -9.13 -7.49
N TRP A 273 -15.62 -9.90 -8.48
CA TRP A 273 -15.62 -11.36 -8.44
C TRP A 273 -14.21 -11.96 -8.35
N PHE A 274 -13.16 -11.31 -8.88
CA PHE A 274 -11.77 -11.74 -8.70
C PHE A 274 -11.32 -11.69 -7.23
N ALA A 275 -11.86 -10.75 -6.48
CA ALA A 275 -11.60 -10.64 -5.04
C ALA A 275 -12.55 -11.50 -4.20
N SER A 276 -13.45 -12.25 -4.84
CA SER A 276 -14.56 -12.98 -4.17
C SER A 276 -15.44 -12.06 -3.31
N ALA A 277 -15.52 -10.77 -3.68
CA ALA A 277 -16.29 -9.78 -2.97
C ALA A 277 -17.76 -9.69 -3.43
N ASP A 278 -18.07 -10.30 -4.57
CA ASP A 278 -19.44 -10.37 -5.10
C ASP A 278 -20.11 -11.68 -4.67
N PRO A 279 -21.20 -11.61 -3.87
CA PRO A 279 -21.96 -12.79 -3.47
C PRO A 279 -22.89 -13.32 -4.58
N SER A 280 -23.03 -12.57 -5.70
CA SER A 280 -23.87 -13.03 -6.80
C SER A 280 -23.24 -14.26 -7.46
N SER A 281 -24.04 -15.34 -7.60
CA SER A 281 -23.61 -16.60 -8.18
C SER A 281 -23.18 -16.39 -9.64
N THR A 282 -21.89 -16.42 -9.88
CA THR A 282 -21.32 -16.42 -11.23
C THR A 282 -21.55 -17.77 -11.87
N THR A 283 -22.40 -17.84 -12.90
CA THR A 283 -22.60 -19.05 -13.69
C THR A 283 -21.31 -19.38 -14.43
N TYR A 284 -20.95 -20.65 -14.51
CA TYR A 284 -19.68 -21.15 -15.11
C TYR A 284 -19.41 -20.61 -16.54
N SER A 285 -20.43 -20.34 -17.32
CA SER A 285 -20.32 -19.76 -18.66
C SER A 285 -19.79 -18.30 -18.66
N ASN A 286 -20.05 -17.57 -17.59
CA ASN A 286 -19.58 -16.18 -17.45
C ASN A 286 -18.12 -16.12 -17.02
N ALA A 287 -17.59 -17.13 -16.30
CA ALA A 287 -16.21 -17.12 -15.82
C ALA A 287 -15.16 -17.17 -16.95
N VAL A 288 -15.47 -17.84 -18.07
CA VAL A 288 -14.57 -17.91 -19.23
C VAL A 288 -14.52 -16.58 -19.98
N ASN A 289 -15.66 -15.90 -20.12
CA ASN A 289 -15.71 -14.58 -20.75
C ASN A 289 -15.07 -13.51 -19.86
N GLN A 290 -15.24 -13.61 -18.56
CA GLN A 290 -14.67 -12.70 -17.58
C GLN A 290 -13.14 -12.77 -17.48
N ARG A 291 -12.53 -13.91 -17.80
CA ARG A 291 -11.06 -14.04 -17.89
C ARG A 291 -10.47 -13.32 -19.12
N ARG A 292 -11.29 -12.98 -20.10
CA ARG A 292 -10.87 -12.19 -21.26
C ARG A 292 -10.85 -10.69 -21.00
N ASP A 293 -11.52 -10.25 -19.93
CA ASP A 293 -11.64 -8.83 -19.54
C ASP A 293 -10.52 -8.39 -18.58
N LEU A 294 -9.57 -9.26 -18.29
CA LEU A 294 -8.36 -9.05 -17.51
C LEU A 294 -7.14 -8.89 -18.42
#